data_bfdf2b06a08b24f2af89213454da8f10
#
_entry.id   bfdf2b06a08b24f2af89213454da8f10
#
_cell.length_a   1.000
_cell.length_b   1.000
_cell.length_c   1.000
_cell.angle_alpha   90.00
_cell.angle_beta   90.00
_cell.angle_gamma   90.00
#
_symmetry.space_group_name_H-M   'P 1'
#
loop_
_entity.id
_entity.type
_entity.pdbx_description
1 polymer ?
#
loop_
_entity_poly.entity_id
_entity_poly.type
_entity_poly.pdbx_seq_one_letter_code
_entity_poly.pdbx_strand_id
1 'polypeptide(L)'
;MKRIYVENVDIDGESMHDFYKKRAIEKVSIDIDAPVVLVGDKDKSKIEAWTTFEIEHRLPLLSIDSSSVVLEMGCGTGRISKYITSIADTYIGVDYVKEFIDIIQQREDIKKKDTTHFIHSSFQELMNNTIHIPEEKKFNRFIISGGVLMYMNDNDVRQVLNQLVKKLDDDCIIYLSEPIALQERLTLNKFYSDNLESEYSAIYRTEKEYLEMFDCFFNEGFTLDLSEEFFFEDIKAQKETKQWFFMLQRKEKQ
;
A
#
# COMPACT_ATOMS: atom_id res chain seq x y z
N MET A 1 -7.74 14.57 -20.30
CA MET A 1 -6.67 14.97 -19.35
C MET A 1 -7.22 15.97 -18.37
N LYS A 2 -7.46 15.61 -17.14
CA LYS A 2 -8.02 16.56 -16.16
C LYS A 2 -7.32 16.43 -14.83
N ARG A 3 -6.94 17.57 -14.28
CA ARG A 3 -6.71 17.77 -12.85
C ARG A 3 -8.03 18.32 -12.30
N ILE A 4 -8.63 17.61 -11.37
CA ILE A 4 -9.94 17.93 -10.82
C ILE A 4 -9.74 18.16 -9.32
N TYR A 5 -10.12 19.34 -8.85
CA TYR A 5 -9.99 19.75 -7.46
C TYR A 5 -11.35 19.74 -6.78
N VAL A 6 -11.37 19.41 -5.49
CA VAL A 6 -12.55 19.39 -4.62
C VAL A 6 -13.59 18.32 -4.99
N GLU A 7 -13.90 18.18 -6.27
CA GLU A 7 -14.95 17.26 -6.73
C GLU A 7 -14.60 15.79 -6.49
N ASN A 8 -15.59 15.03 -6.04
CA ASN A 8 -15.48 13.58 -5.96
C ASN A 8 -15.79 12.97 -7.32
N VAL A 9 -14.74 12.58 -8.04
CA VAL A 9 -14.82 11.97 -9.36
C VAL A 9 -14.16 10.60 -9.32
N ASP A 10 -14.86 9.60 -9.81
CA ASP A 10 -14.34 8.24 -9.95
C ASP A 10 -13.29 8.14 -11.07
N ILE A 11 -12.30 7.31 -10.85
CA ILE A 11 -11.28 6.95 -11.81
C ILE A 11 -11.51 5.53 -12.34
N ASP A 12 -10.97 5.26 -13.52
CA ASP A 12 -11.02 3.95 -14.15
C ASP A 12 -9.89 3.07 -13.59
N GLY A 13 -10.25 2.11 -12.72
CA GLY A 13 -9.30 1.19 -12.09
C GLY A 13 -8.63 0.23 -13.08
N GLU A 14 -9.30 -0.16 -14.18
CA GLU A 14 -8.71 -1.03 -15.21
C GLU A 14 -7.56 -0.35 -15.92
N SER A 15 -7.68 0.95 -16.18
CA SER A 15 -6.60 1.73 -16.81
C SER A 15 -5.34 1.77 -15.95
N MET A 16 -5.49 1.75 -14.63
CA MET A 16 -4.35 1.71 -13.70
C MET A 16 -3.74 0.31 -13.60
N HIS A 17 -4.55 -0.74 -13.68
CA HIS A 17 -4.06 -2.11 -13.80
C HIS A 17 -3.17 -2.27 -15.03
N ASP A 18 -3.64 -1.84 -16.19
CA ASP A 18 -2.88 -1.92 -17.44
C ASP A 18 -1.59 -1.10 -17.38
N PHE A 19 -1.64 0.08 -16.73
CA PHE A 19 -0.46 0.92 -16.50
C PHE A 19 0.61 0.15 -15.72
N TYR A 20 0.28 -0.45 -14.58
CA TYR A 20 1.24 -1.19 -13.76
C TYR A 20 1.69 -2.51 -14.40
N LYS A 21 0.80 -3.20 -15.10
CA LYS A 21 1.14 -4.38 -15.89
C LYS A 21 2.20 -4.08 -16.96
N LYS A 22 2.01 -3.01 -17.71
CA LYS A 22 2.99 -2.56 -18.70
C LYS A 22 4.34 -2.27 -18.07
N ARG A 23 4.36 -1.59 -16.92
CA ARG A 23 5.58 -1.29 -16.18
C ARG A 23 6.29 -2.54 -15.67
N ALA A 24 5.55 -3.53 -15.16
CA ALA A 24 6.10 -4.81 -14.75
C ALA A 24 6.83 -5.50 -15.92
N ILE A 25 6.22 -5.53 -17.10
CA ILE A 25 6.80 -6.17 -18.28
C ILE A 25 8.01 -5.40 -18.80
N GLU A 26 7.93 -4.07 -18.93
CA GLU A 26 8.96 -3.26 -19.59
C GLU A 26 10.17 -2.98 -18.69
N LYS A 27 9.98 -2.83 -17.38
CA LYS A 27 11.04 -2.38 -16.47
C LYS A 27 11.60 -3.51 -15.61
N VAL A 28 10.75 -4.30 -14.98
CA VAL A 28 11.21 -5.32 -14.04
C VAL A 28 11.86 -6.51 -14.75
N SER A 29 11.50 -6.77 -16.01
CA SER A 29 12.21 -7.75 -16.84
C SER A 29 13.69 -7.40 -17.06
N ILE A 30 14.08 -6.14 -16.89
CA ILE A 30 15.45 -5.65 -17.06
C ILE A 30 16.17 -5.54 -15.71
N ASP A 31 15.49 -5.06 -14.68
CA ASP A 31 16.03 -4.91 -13.33
C ASP A 31 14.91 -5.19 -12.32
N ILE A 32 15.05 -6.25 -11.53
CA ILE A 32 14.06 -6.69 -10.53
C ILE A 32 13.82 -5.64 -9.42
N ASP A 33 14.80 -4.80 -9.17
CA ASP A 33 14.73 -3.68 -8.22
C ASP A 33 14.39 -2.36 -8.91
N ALA A 34 13.93 -2.41 -10.18
CA ALA A 34 13.52 -1.22 -10.90
C ALA A 34 12.39 -0.49 -10.16
N PRO A 35 12.41 0.85 -10.17
CA PRO A 35 11.39 1.67 -9.52
C PRO A 35 10.05 1.61 -10.26
N VAL A 36 9.33 0.52 -10.12
CA VAL A 36 8.08 0.29 -10.84
C VAL A 36 6.90 0.94 -10.12
N VAL A 37 7.00 1.08 -8.81
CA VAL A 37 5.88 1.37 -7.92
C VAL A 37 5.95 2.78 -7.34
N LEU A 38 7.13 3.38 -7.24
CA LEU A 38 7.31 4.69 -6.63
C LEU A 38 7.67 5.75 -7.67
N VAL A 39 7.22 6.97 -7.42
CA VAL A 39 7.55 8.12 -8.27
C VAL A 39 9.06 8.36 -8.23
N GLY A 40 9.71 8.28 -9.37
CA GLY A 40 11.15 8.50 -9.48
C GLY A 40 11.84 7.51 -10.42
N ASP A 41 11.12 7.06 -11.41
CA ASP A 41 11.51 6.07 -12.43
C ASP A 41 12.91 6.22 -13.05
N LYS A 42 13.49 7.39 -12.95
CA LYS A 42 14.80 7.70 -13.56
C LYS A 42 15.94 7.74 -12.53
N ASP A 43 15.63 7.55 -11.23
CA ASP A 43 16.62 7.72 -10.17
C ASP A 43 16.49 6.62 -9.11
N LYS A 44 17.23 5.53 -9.31
CA LYS A 44 17.26 4.38 -8.40
C LYS A 44 17.68 4.77 -6.98
N SER A 45 18.54 5.77 -6.83
CA SER A 45 19.03 6.23 -5.53
C SER A 45 17.92 6.76 -4.63
N LYS A 46 16.86 7.32 -5.22
CA LYS A 46 15.69 7.81 -4.44
C LYS A 46 14.88 6.68 -3.85
N ILE A 47 14.77 5.57 -4.56
CA ILE A 47 14.05 4.39 -4.05
C ILE A 47 14.86 3.68 -3.00
N GLU A 48 16.16 3.60 -3.17
CA GLU A 48 17.06 3.08 -2.14
C GLU A 48 16.97 3.93 -0.87
N ALA A 49 17.04 5.26 -0.99
CA ALA A 49 16.88 6.18 0.13
C ALA A 49 15.49 6.04 0.79
N TRP A 50 14.42 5.94 0.01
CA TRP A 50 13.07 5.69 0.52
C TRP A 50 13.01 4.38 1.29
N THR A 51 13.50 3.31 0.68
CA THR A 51 13.46 1.98 1.28
C THR A 51 14.27 1.94 2.57
N THR A 52 15.48 2.51 2.57
CA THR A 52 16.32 2.61 3.77
C THR A 52 15.61 3.37 4.88
N PHE A 53 15.05 4.55 4.57
CA PHE A 53 14.29 5.33 5.54
C PHE A 53 13.12 4.52 6.14
N GLU A 54 12.35 3.84 5.29
CA GLU A 54 11.21 3.05 5.73
C GLU A 54 11.63 1.91 6.65
N ILE A 55 12.70 1.21 6.31
CA ILE A 55 13.22 0.09 7.12
C ILE A 55 13.77 0.58 8.47
N GLU A 56 14.44 1.72 8.48
CA GLU A 56 15.09 2.23 9.69
C GLU A 56 14.12 2.94 10.63
N HIS A 57 13.09 3.61 10.09
CA HIS A 57 12.25 4.52 10.87
C HIS A 57 10.76 4.16 10.92
N ARG A 58 10.23 3.45 9.94
CA ARG A 58 8.80 3.17 9.85
C ARG A 58 8.44 1.71 10.15
N LEU A 59 9.10 0.75 9.53
CA LEU A 59 8.83 -0.67 9.78
C LEU A 59 9.05 -1.10 11.24
N PRO A 60 10.02 -0.56 12.00
CA PRO A 60 10.18 -0.90 13.41
C PRO A 60 8.96 -0.58 14.29
N LEU A 61 8.15 0.41 13.88
CA LEU A 61 6.92 0.79 14.59
C LEU A 61 5.87 -0.35 14.61
N LEU A 62 5.94 -1.25 13.62
CA LEU A 62 5.06 -2.42 13.55
C LEU A 62 5.39 -3.50 14.60
N SER A 63 6.56 -3.46 15.24
CA SER A 63 7.01 -4.47 16.20
C SER A 63 6.78 -5.90 15.69
N ILE A 64 7.20 -6.16 14.43
CA ILE A 64 7.03 -7.48 13.80
C ILE A 64 7.96 -8.48 14.49
N ASP A 65 7.42 -9.62 14.87
CA ASP A 65 8.14 -10.72 15.52
C ASP A 65 7.68 -12.09 15.01
N SER A 66 8.16 -13.16 15.66
CA SER A 66 7.86 -14.54 15.30
C SER A 66 6.41 -14.99 15.63
N SER A 67 5.57 -14.13 16.17
CA SER A 67 4.13 -14.34 16.38
C SER A 67 3.27 -13.55 15.39
N SER A 68 3.89 -12.68 14.61
CA SER A 68 3.18 -11.77 13.73
C SER A 68 2.56 -12.47 12.53
N VAL A 69 1.28 -12.20 12.29
CA VAL A 69 0.50 -12.62 11.11
C VAL A 69 0.25 -11.38 10.27
N VAL A 70 0.99 -11.26 9.17
CA VAL A 70 1.08 -10.04 8.36
C VAL A 70 0.28 -10.16 7.08
N LEU A 71 -0.54 -9.15 6.79
CA LEU A 71 -1.15 -8.92 5.47
C LEU A 71 -0.58 -7.63 4.87
N GLU A 72 0.08 -7.74 3.73
CA GLU A 72 0.56 -6.61 2.93
C GLU A 72 -0.27 -6.49 1.65
N MET A 73 -0.96 -5.37 1.46
CA MET A 73 -1.69 -5.06 0.23
C MET A 73 -0.87 -4.16 -0.68
N GLY A 74 -0.77 -4.54 -1.97
CA GLY A 74 0.09 -3.87 -2.92
C GLY A 74 1.57 -4.20 -2.69
N CYS A 75 1.89 -5.48 -2.48
CA CYS A 75 3.26 -5.91 -2.20
C CYS A 75 4.24 -5.68 -3.36
N GLY A 76 3.72 -5.45 -4.57
CA GLY A 76 4.51 -5.19 -5.78
C GLY A 76 5.53 -6.29 -6.03
N THR A 77 6.78 -5.90 -6.24
CA THR A 77 7.91 -6.82 -6.42
C THR A 77 8.58 -7.25 -5.11
N GLY A 78 7.98 -6.93 -3.95
CA GLY A 78 8.47 -7.36 -2.64
C GLY A 78 9.54 -6.46 -2.02
N ARG A 79 9.48 -5.16 -2.27
CA ARG A 79 10.44 -4.17 -1.78
C ARG A 79 10.64 -4.24 -0.26
N ILE A 80 9.55 -4.26 0.51
CA ILE A 80 9.60 -4.41 1.98
C ILE A 80 9.34 -5.84 2.43
N SER A 81 8.68 -6.67 1.63
CA SER A 81 8.37 -8.06 1.94
C SER A 81 9.61 -8.86 2.36
N LYS A 82 10.76 -8.61 1.71
CA LYS A 82 12.03 -9.31 2.01
C LYS A 82 12.51 -9.09 3.45
N TYR A 83 12.15 -7.99 4.09
CA TYR A 83 12.52 -7.70 5.48
C TYR A 83 11.54 -8.35 6.46
N ILE A 84 10.28 -8.47 6.07
CA ILE A 84 9.19 -8.96 6.93
C ILE A 84 9.16 -10.49 6.96
N THR A 85 9.28 -11.15 5.79
CA THR A 85 9.13 -12.60 5.65
C THR A 85 10.15 -13.41 6.45
N SER A 86 11.31 -12.83 6.76
CA SER A 86 12.34 -13.49 7.58
C SER A 86 11.96 -13.53 9.06
N ILE A 87 11.13 -12.60 9.54
CA ILE A 87 10.78 -12.40 10.95
C ILE A 87 9.40 -12.96 11.25
N ALA A 88 8.36 -12.54 10.53
CA ALA A 88 6.96 -12.89 10.79
C ALA A 88 6.72 -14.40 10.82
N ASP A 89 5.75 -14.85 11.64
CA ASP A 89 5.25 -16.23 11.61
C ASP A 89 4.59 -16.52 10.27
N THR A 90 3.62 -15.71 9.91
CA THR A 90 2.85 -15.82 8.67
C THR A 90 2.93 -14.51 7.90
N TYR A 91 3.13 -14.60 6.61
CA TYR A 91 3.14 -13.44 5.73
C TYR A 91 2.29 -13.70 4.49
N ILE A 92 1.37 -12.78 4.21
CA ILE A 92 0.54 -12.80 3.02
C ILE A 92 0.72 -11.47 2.28
N GLY A 93 1.41 -11.51 1.14
CA GLY A 93 1.56 -10.39 0.22
C GLY A 93 0.56 -10.51 -0.92
N VAL A 94 -0.19 -9.45 -1.17
CA VAL A 94 -1.22 -9.43 -2.22
C VAL A 94 -0.95 -8.29 -3.18
N ASP A 95 -1.05 -8.57 -4.46
CA ASP A 95 -1.03 -7.55 -5.51
C ASP A 95 -2.00 -7.91 -6.63
N TYR A 96 -2.62 -6.89 -7.23
CA TYR A 96 -3.59 -7.09 -8.32
C TYR A 96 -2.93 -7.21 -9.69
N VAL A 97 -1.61 -6.97 -9.78
CA VAL A 97 -0.80 -7.15 -10.99
C VAL A 97 -0.13 -8.51 -10.95
N LYS A 98 -0.63 -9.44 -11.76
CA LYS A 98 -0.11 -10.82 -11.79
C LYS A 98 1.39 -10.88 -12.04
N GLU A 99 1.89 -10.04 -12.91
CA GLU A 99 3.30 -9.98 -13.30
C GLU A 99 4.20 -9.65 -12.11
N PHE A 100 3.75 -8.83 -11.13
CA PHE A 100 4.48 -8.60 -9.89
C PHE A 100 4.55 -9.84 -9.02
N ILE A 101 3.44 -10.58 -8.92
CA ILE A 101 3.40 -11.84 -8.17
C ILE A 101 4.32 -12.89 -8.82
N ASP A 102 4.33 -13.01 -10.14
CA ASP A 102 5.20 -13.93 -10.85
C ASP A 102 6.69 -13.59 -10.62
N ILE A 103 7.03 -12.31 -10.54
CA ILE A 103 8.38 -11.83 -10.26
C ILE A 103 8.78 -12.12 -8.82
N ILE A 104 7.94 -11.76 -7.84
CA ILE A 104 8.27 -11.95 -6.42
C ILE A 104 8.42 -13.43 -6.06
N GLN A 105 7.68 -14.32 -6.72
CA GLN A 105 7.80 -15.76 -6.54
C GLN A 105 9.18 -16.29 -6.99
N GLN A 106 9.85 -15.62 -7.92
CA GLN A 106 11.16 -16.00 -8.43
C GLN A 106 12.32 -15.37 -7.64
N ARG A 107 12.05 -14.41 -6.75
CA ARG A 107 13.08 -13.73 -5.95
C ARG A 107 13.72 -14.69 -4.94
N GLU A 108 15.04 -14.84 -5.00
CA GLU A 108 15.82 -15.66 -4.08
C GLU A 108 16.19 -14.92 -2.78
N ASP A 109 16.20 -13.58 -2.82
CA ASP A 109 16.50 -12.71 -1.67
C ASP A 109 15.31 -12.58 -0.70
N ILE A 110 14.15 -13.14 -1.04
CA ILE A 110 12.98 -13.21 -0.17
C ILE A 110 12.90 -14.59 0.46
N LYS A 111 12.97 -14.63 1.80
CA LYS A 111 12.82 -15.88 2.53
C LYS A 111 11.37 -16.36 2.47
N LYS A 112 11.14 -17.47 1.79
CA LYS A 112 9.83 -18.12 1.68
C LYS A 112 9.77 -19.29 2.64
N LYS A 113 8.86 -19.19 3.62
CA LYS A 113 8.46 -20.27 4.51
C LYS A 113 7.18 -20.91 3.97
N ASP A 114 6.75 -22.04 4.50
CA ASP A 114 5.46 -22.67 4.14
C ASP A 114 4.28 -21.74 4.46
N THR A 115 4.46 -20.80 5.39
CA THR A 115 3.50 -19.76 5.81
C THR A 115 3.70 -18.42 5.09
N THR A 116 4.51 -18.40 4.03
CA THR A 116 4.73 -17.19 3.19
C THR A 116 4.00 -17.36 1.87
N HIS A 117 2.98 -16.51 1.64
CA HIS A 117 2.13 -16.58 0.47
C HIS A 117 2.16 -15.27 -0.31
N PHE A 118 2.25 -15.35 -1.63
CA PHE A 118 2.08 -14.24 -2.56
C PHE A 118 0.89 -14.53 -3.45
N ILE A 119 -0.13 -13.67 -3.37
CA ILE A 119 -1.45 -13.92 -3.96
C ILE A 119 -1.75 -12.84 -5.00
N HIS A 120 -2.06 -13.26 -6.23
CA HIS A 120 -2.63 -12.39 -7.24
C HIS A 120 -4.12 -12.18 -6.95
N SER A 121 -4.47 -10.98 -6.50
CA SER A 121 -5.84 -10.58 -6.19
C SER A 121 -5.96 -9.07 -6.09
N SER A 122 -7.13 -8.53 -6.41
CA SER A 122 -7.50 -7.19 -6.00
C SER A 122 -7.86 -7.16 -4.50
N PHE A 123 -7.85 -5.96 -3.92
CA PHE A 123 -8.28 -5.79 -2.53
C PHE A 123 -9.76 -6.19 -2.35
N GLN A 124 -10.61 -5.84 -3.32
CA GLN A 124 -12.03 -6.18 -3.32
C GLN A 124 -12.25 -7.70 -3.34
N GLU A 125 -11.57 -8.42 -4.23
CA GLU A 125 -11.69 -9.88 -4.33
C GLU A 125 -11.25 -10.56 -3.05
N LEU A 126 -10.13 -10.14 -2.48
CA LEU A 126 -9.63 -10.68 -1.22
C LEU A 126 -10.62 -10.45 -0.06
N MET A 127 -11.17 -9.24 0.03
CA MET A 127 -12.10 -8.91 1.11
C MET A 127 -13.47 -9.58 0.93
N ASN A 128 -13.91 -9.82 -0.29
CA ASN A 128 -15.14 -10.54 -0.60
C ASN A 128 -15.02 -12.06 -0.45
N ASN A 129 -13.86 -12.58 -0.03
CA ASN A 129 -13.55 -14.00 0.09
C ASN A 129 -13.72 -14.79 -1.24
N THR A 130 -13.57 -14.11 -2.38
CA THR A 130 -13.57 -14.77 -3.68
C THR A 130 -12.28 -15.54 -3.92
N ILE A 131 -11.24 -15.20 -3.16
CA ILE A 131 -9.96 -15.89 -3.15
C ILE A 131 -9.68 -16.41 -1.74
N HIS A 132 -9.27 -17.65 -1.65
CA HIS A 132 -8.93 -18.31 -0.39
C HIS A 132 -7.58 -17.77 0.12
N ILE A 133 -7.59 -17.29 1.36
CA ILE A 133 -6.37 -17.04 2.13
C ILE A 133 -5.99 -18.36 2.78
N PRO A 134 -4.77 -18.88 2.58
CA PRO A 134 -4.37 -20.21 3.10
C PRO A 134 -4.46 -20.35 4.63
N GLU A 135 -4.39 -19.22 5.34
CA GLU A 135 -4.40 -19.19 6.80
C GLU A 135 -5.76 -18.70 7.32
N GLU A 136 -6.33 -19.43 8.30
CA GLU A 136 -7.57 -19.02 8.97
C GLU A 136 -7.34 -18.00 10.11
N LYS A 137 -6.08 -17.64 10.36
CA LYS A 137 -5.71 -16.69 11.42
C LYS A 137 -6.13 -15.28 11.08
N LYS A 138 -6.49 -14.51 12.12
CA LYS A 138 -6.63 -13.06 12.00
C LYS A 138 -5.29 -12.38 11.85
N PHE A 139 -5.25 -11.23 11.17
CA PHE A 139 -4.04 -10.45 10.97
C PHE A 139 -3.80 -9.50 12.14
N ASN A 140 -2.62 -9.59 12.74
CA ASN A 140 -2.20 -8.62 13.76
C ASN A 140 -1.26 -7.54 13.21
N ARG A 141 -0.90 -7.62 11.93
CA ARG A 141 -0.20 -6.56 11.19
C ARG A 141 -0.81 -6.39 9.81
N PHE A 142 -1.29 -5.20 9.51
CA PHE A 142 -1.79 -4.84 8.19
C PHE A 142 -0.94 -3.71 7.61
N ILE A 143 -0.51 -3.87 6.36
CA ILE A 143 0.44 -2.97 5.70
C ILE A 143 -0.07 -2.54 4.33
N ILE A 144 -0.06 -1.23 4.09
CA ILE A 144 -0.03 -0.63 2.76
C ILE A 144 1.19 0.29 2.72
N SER A 145 2.14 0.01 1.85
CA SER A 145 3.34 0.82 1.68
C SER A 145 3.47 1.37 0.26
N GLY A 146 3.45 2.68 0.15
CA GLY A 146 3.71 3.39 -1.10
C GLY A 146 2.49 3.78 -1.93
N GLY A 147 1.28 3.58 -1.41
CA GLY A 147 0.02 4.00 -2.03
C GLY A 147 -0.70 2.88 -2.79
N VAL A 148 -1.87 2.54 -2.32
CA VAL A 148 -2.82 1.59 -2.93
C VAL A 148 -4.21 2.22 -3.02
N LEU A 149 -4.65 2.83 -1.91
CA LEU A 149 -6.01 3.38 -1.81
C LEU A 149 -6.23 4.57 -2.75
N MET A 150 -5.15 5.24 -3.15
CA MET A 150 -5.23 6.32 -4.14
C MET A 150 -5.68 5.86 -5.53
N TYR A 151 -5.62 4.55 -5.82
CA TYR A 151 -6.07 3.96 -7.09
C TYR A 151 -7.45 3.35 -7.02
N MET A 152 -8.15 3.52 -5.91
CA MET A 152 -9.49 3.01 -5.67
C MET A 152 -10.48 4.16 -5.48
N ASN A 153 -11.71 3.98 -5.95
CA ASN A 153 -12.79 4.95 -5.74
C ASN A 153 -13.26 4.93 -4.27
N ASP A 154 -13.86 6.02 -3.81
CA ASP A 154 -14.20 6.18 -2.39
C ASP A 154 -15.11 5.09 -1.84
N ASN A 155 -16.11 4.68 -2.64
CA ASN A 155 -17.03 3.61 -2.24
C ASN A 155 -16.30 2.27 -2.09
N ASP A 156 -15.37 1.97 -3.00
CA ASP A 156 -14.56 0.75 -2.95
C ASP A 156 -13.65 0.74 -1.72
N VAL A 157 -12.98 1.88 -1.44
CA VAL A 157 -12.15 2.01 -0.24
C VAL A 157 -12.97 1.76 1.02
N ARG A 158 -14.12 2.44 1.18
CA ARG A 158 -14.99 2.25 2.35
C ARG A 158 -15.44 0.80 2.48
N GLN A 159 -15.83 0.17 1.38
CA GLN A 159 -16.27 -1.23 1.38
C GLN A 159 -15.16 -2.17 1.84
N VAL A 160 -13.96 -2.07 1.27
CA VAL A 160 -12.86 -2.98 1.59
C VAL A 160 -12.34 -2.77 3.02
N LEU A 161 -12.27 -1.53 3.52
CA LEU A 161 -11.86 -1.24 4.90
C LEU A 161 -12.88 -1.78 5.93
N ASN A 162 -14.19 -1.65 5.65
CA ASN A 162 -15.25 -2.23 6.48
C ASN A 162 -15.21 -3.77 6.55
N GLN A 163 -14.70 -4.43 5.52
CA GLN A 163 -14.53 -5.88 5.52
C GLN A 163 -13.19 -6.29 6.14
N LEU A 164 -12.13 -5.52 5.89
CA LEU A 164 -10.81 -5.74 6.45
C LEU A 164 -10.83 -5.76 7.98
N VAL A 165 -11.51 -4.79 8.61
CA VAL A 165 -11.53 -4.66 10.07
C VAL A 165 -12.00 -5.95 10.77
N LYS A 166 -12.84 -6.76 10.12
CA LYS A 166 -13.34 -8.04 10.64
C LYS A 166 -12.30 -9.17 10.59
N LYS A 167 -11.25 -8.99 9.77
CA LYS A 167 -10.15 -9.94 9.60
C LYS A 167 -8.95 -9.59 10.50
N LEU A 168 -9.00 -8.45 11.18
CA LEU A 168 -7.93 -7.98 12.05
C LEU A 168 -8.08 -8.51 13.47
N ASP A 169 -6.95 -8.82 14.09
CA ASP A 169 -6.88 -9.30 15.47
C ASP A 169 -7.05 -8.16 16.50
N ASP A 170 -7.24 -8.50 17.77
CA ASP A 170 -7.49 -7.55 18.83
C ASP A 170 -6.24 -6.73 19.23
N ASP A 171 -5.03 -7.22 18.91
CA ASP A 171 -3.75 -6.52 19.08
C ASP A 171 -3.17 -5.96 17.78
N CYS A 172 -4.01 -5.71 16.77
CA CYS A 172 -3.56 -5.35 15.43
C CYS A 172 -2.99 -3.93 15.36
N ILE A 173 -1.87 -3.83 14.61
CA ILE A 173 -1.30 -2.55 14.15
C ILE A 173 -1.53 -2.41 12.65
N ILE A 174 -2.09 -1.28 12.25
CA ILE A 174 -2.30 -0.88 10.86
C ILE A 174 -1.24 0.15 10.47
N TYR A 175 -0.52 -0.12 9.40
CA TYR A 175 0.48 0.73 8.77
C TYR A 175 -0.01 1.16 7.39
N LEU A 176 -0.24 2.44 7.18
CA LEU A 176 -0.68 2.98 5.90
C LEU A 176 0.26 4.11 5.47
N SER A 177 0.93 3.94 4.34
CA SER A 177 1.71 4.99 3.69
C SER A 177 1.06 5.33 2.36
N GLU A 178 0.36 6.46 2.32
CA GLU A 178 -0.42 6.93 1.17
C GLU A 178 -0.04 8.37 0.80
N PRO A 179 0.00 8.70 -0.48
CA PRO A 179 0.11 10.10 -0.89
C PRO A 179 -1.20 10.84 -0.58
N ILE A 180 -1.11 11.98 0.10
CA ILE A 180 -2.26 12.83 0.38
C ILE A 180 -2.18 14.16 -0.37
N ALA A 181 -3.31 14.81 -0.56
CA ALA A 181 -3.40 16.20 -0.96
C ALA A 181 -3.30 17.12 0.28
N LEU A 182 -2.47 18.18 0.19
CA LEU A 182 -2.16 19.04 1.33
C LEU A 182 -3.24 20.08 1.64
N GLN A 183 -3.98 20.50 0.64
CA GLN A 183 -5.00 21.56 0.79
C GLN A 183 -6.40 21.04 0.50
N GLU A 184 -6.62 20.57 -0.70
CA GLU A 184 -7.90 20.09 -1.17
C GLU A 184 -7.72 18.82 -2.01
N ARG A 185 -8.73 17.97 -2.04
CA ARG A 185 -8.75 16.75 -2.86
C ARG A 185 -8.30 17.06 -4.29
N LEU A 186 -7.40 16.25 -4.81
CA LEU A 186 -6.93 16.32 -6.18
C LEU A 186 -7.15 14.96 -6.86
N THR A 187 -7.97 14.93 -7.90
CA THR A 187 -8.11 13.75 -8.76
C THR A 187 -7.40 13.99 -10.09
N LEU A 188 -6.44 13.16 -10.41
CA LEU A 188 -5.88 13.02 -11.75
C LEU A 188 -6.72 11.98 -12.50
N ASN A 189 -7.31 12.36 -13.63
CA ASN A 189 -8.11 11.45 -14.43
C ASN A 189 -7.59 11.43 -15.87
N LYS A 190 -6.93 10.33 -16.24
CA LYS A 190 -6.23 10.16 -17.52
C LYS A 190 -5.29 11.35 -17.79
N PHE A 191 -4.55 11.76 -16.75
CA PHE A 191 -3.59 12.86 -16.82
C PHE A 191 -2.27 12.35 -17.36
N TYR A 192 -1.78 12.94 -18.45
CA TYR A 192 -0.47 12.59 -18.99
C TYR A 192 0.63 13.14 -18.08
N SER A 193 1.45 12.27 -17.56
CA SER A 193 2.61 12.60 -16.75
C SER A 193 3.89 12.51 -17.59
N ASP A 194 4.58 13.63 -17.78
CA ASP A 194 5.86 13.66 -18.48
C ASP A 194 6.93 12.81 -17.76
N ASN A 195 6.83 12.71 -16.42
CA ASN A 195 7.74 11.89 -15.63
C ASN A 195 7.52 10.38 -15.82
N LEU A 196 6.27 9.98 -16.02
CA LEU A 196 5.88 8.58 -16.21
C LEU A 196 5.78 8.19 -17.69
N GLU A 197 5.84 9.19 -18.60
CA GLU A 197 5.67 9.04 -20.05
C GLU A 197 4.38 8.28 -20.43
N SER A 198 3.34 8.45 -19.62
CA SER A 198 2.07 7.73 -19.75
C SER A 198 0.89 8.50 -19.16
N GLU A 199 -0.32 8.11 -19.54
CA GLU A 199 -1.53 8.53 -18.85
C GLU A 199 -1.59 7.87 -17.47
N TYR A 200 -2.04 8.65 -16.50
CA TYR A 200 -2.06 8.28 -15.10
C TYR A 200 -3.34 8.77 -14.43
N SER A 201 -3.94 7.94 -13.60
CA SER A 201 -5.11 8.29 -12.81
C SER A 201 -4.85 8.01 -11.34
N ALA A 202 -5.19 8.96 -10.47
CA ALA A 202 -5.06 8.78 -9.02
C ALA A 202 -5.96 9.76 -8.28
N ILE A 203 -6.40 9.37 -7.10
CA ILE A 203 -7.19 10.19 -6.18
C ILE A 203 -6.30 10.52 -4.98
N TYR A 204 -5.81 11.73 -4.91
CA TYR A 204 -5.13 12.26 -3.73
C TYR A 204 -6.17 12.84 -2.78
N ARG A 205 -6.47 12.08 -1.75
CA ARG A 205 -7.37 12.50 -0.67
C ARG A 205 -6.62 13.36 0.33
N THR A 206 -7.32 14.24 1.00
CA THR A 206 -6.77 14.97 2.15
C THR A 206 -6.63 14.03 3.35
N GLU A 207 -5.82 14.41 4.33
CA GLU A 207 -5.73 13.70 5.62
C GLU A 207 -7.13 13.52 6.24
N LYS A 208 -7.94 14.58 6.25
CA LYS A 208 -9.30 14.55 6.79
C LYS A 208 -10.17 13.49 6.11
N GLU A 209 -10.12 13.39 4.78
CA GLU A 209 -10.89 12.38 4.04
C GLU A 209 -10.45 10.95 4.37
N TYR A 210 -9.15 10.72 4.58
CA TYR A 210 -8.66 9.42 5.05
C TYR A 210 -9.15 9.11 6.46
N LEU A 211 -9.10 10.07 7.39
CA LEU A 211 -9.61 9.86 8.76
C LEU A 211 -11.11 9.54 8.77
N GLU A 212 -11.91 10.18 7.92
CA GLU A 212 -13.33 9.82 7.73
C GLU A 212 -13.53 8.40 7.17
N MET A 213 -12.61 7.90 6.36
CA MET A 213 -12.64 6.51 5.88
C MET A 213 -12.24 5.51 6.96
N PHE A 214 -11.44 5.94 7.93
CA PHE A 214 -11.01 5.12 9.07
C PHE A 214 -12.04 5.00 10.20
N ASP A 215 -13.21 5.64 10.09
CA ASP A 215 -14.30 5.50 11.05
C ASP A 215 -14.65 4.02 11.35
N CYS A 216 -14.54 3.14 10.35
CA CYS A 216 -14.77 1.71 10.54
C CYS A 216 -13.74 1.08 11.52
N PHE A 217 -12.52 1.57 11.56
CA PHE A 217 -11.51 1.14 12.53
C PHE A 217 -11.76 1.76 13.90
N PHE A 218 -12.08 3.05 13.97
CA PHE A 218 -12.36 3.74 15.23
C PHE A 218 -13.57 3.12 15.96
N ASN A 219 -14.62 2.77 15.22
CA ASN A 219 -15.81 2.11 15.76
C ASN A 219 -15.51 0.70 16.33
N GLU A 220 -14.44 0.05 15.87
CA GLU A 220 -13.98 -1.25 16.33
C GLU A 220 -12.80 -1.17 17.34
N GLY A 221 -12.59 0.01 17.92
CA GLY A 221 -11.65 0.23 19.04
C GLY A 221 -10.21 0.51 18.64
N PHE A 222 -9.94 0.82 17.37
CA PHE A 222 -8.63 1.33 16.97
C PHE A 222 -8.48 2.79 17.40
N THR A 223 -7.26 3.19 17.72
CA THR A 223 -6.84 4.57 17.94
C THR A 223 -5.85 4.99 16.87
N LEU A 224 -5.87 6.25 16.49
CA LEU A 224 -4.85 6.85 15.63
C LEU A 224 -3.65 7.21 16.49
N ASP A 225 -2.56 6.47 16.33
CA ASP A 225 -1.34 6.71 17.10
C ASP A 225 -0.42 7.71 16.38
N LEU A 226 -0.35 7.66 15.04
CA LEU A 226 0.43 8.59 14.23
C LEU A 226 -0.38 9.01 12.99
N SER A 227 -0.29 10.31 12.66
CA SER A 227 -0.69 10.90 11.38
C SER A 227 0.29 12.02 11.06
N GLU A 228 1.24 11.77 10.17
CA GLU A 228 2.36 12.69 9.90
C GLU A 228 2.97 12.47 8.53
N GLU A 229 3.83 13.39 8.10
CA GLU A 229 4.62 13.21 6.89
C GLU A 229 5.44 11.92 6.99
N PHE A 230 5.50 11.16 5.88
CA PHE A 230 6.25 9.91 5.87
C PHE A 230 7.74 10.11 6.12
N PHE A 231 8.34 11.15 5.52
CA PHE A 231 9.75 11.48 5.67
C PHE A 231 9.94 12.61 6.69
N PHE A 232 11.06 12.58 7.41
CA PHE A 232 11.44 13.65 8.34
C PHE A 232 11.96 14.90 7.63
N GLU A 233 12.48 14.74 6.41
CA GLU A 233 12.96 15.81 5.57
C GLU A 233 12.28 15.78 4.22
N ASP A 234 12.18 16.91 3.56
CA ASP A 234 11.50 17.07 2.28
C ASP A 234 12.35 16.45 1.15
N ILE A 235 12.18 15.14 0.94
CA ILE A 235 12.85 14.41 -0.16
C ILE A 235 12.32 14.87 -1.52
N LYS A 236 11.12 15.46 -1.56
CA LYS A 236 10.50 16.04 -2.76
C LYS A 236 9.73 17.32 -2.40
N ALA A 237 10.13 18.42 -2.98
CA ALA A 237 9.34 19.66 -2.97
C ALA A 237 8.09 19.51 -3.87
N GLN A 238 7.10 18.75 -3.43
CA GLN A 238 5.79 18.70 -4.06
C GLN A 238 4.87 19.69 -3.34
N LYS A 239 4.33 20.64 -4.10
CA LYS A 239 3.53 21.74 -3.55
C LYS A 239 2.09 21.35 -3.19
N GLU A 240 1.57 20.26 -3.76
CA GLU A 240 0.15 19.90 -3.67
C GLU A 240 -0.09 18.55 -2.97
N THR A 241 0.89 17.64 -3.04
CA THR A 241 0.76 16.30 -2.46
C THR A 241 2.02 15.93 -1.69
N LYS A 242 1.88 15.13 -0.64
CA LYS A 242 3.01 14.55 0.12
C LYS A 242 2.73 13.08 0.41
N GLN A 243 3.79 12.31 0.61
CA GLN A 243 3.66 10.98 1.20
C GLN A 243 3.37 11.14 2.67
N TRP A 244 2.29 10.55 3.12
CA TRP A 244 1.78 10.61 4.48
C TRP A 244 1.83 9.24 5.13
N PHE A 245 1.94 9.22 6.44
CA PHE A 245 1.99 8.00 7.23
C PHE A 245 0.89 8.03 8.29
N PHE A 246 0.06 6.98 8.28
CA PHE A 246 -0.93 6.73 9.32
C PHE A 246 -0.56 5.43 10.04
N MET A 247 -0.60 5.45 11.35
CA MET A 247 -0.53 4.27 12.18
C MET A 247 -1.73 4.23 13.11
N LEU A 248 -2.49 3.13 13.02
CA LEU A 248 -3.61 2.87 13.92
C LEU A 248 -3.31 1.60 14.71
N GLN A 249 -3.70 1.58 15.96
CA GLN A 249 -3.52 0.42 16.82
C GLN A 249 -4.80 0.12 17.58
N ARG A 250 -5.19 -1.16 17.60
CA ARG A 250 -6.17 -1.68 18.54
C ARG A 250 -5.44 -2.30 19.70
N LYS A 251 -5.70 -1.84 20.93
CA LYS A 251 -5.14 -2.43 22.14
C LYS A 251 -6.14 -3.39 22.73
N GLU A 252 -5.66 -4.54 23.21
CA GLU A 252 -6.53 -5.47 23.95
C GLU A 252 -7.32 -4.70 25.03
N LYS A 253 -8.62 -4.99 25.12
CA LYS A 253 -9.43 -4.52 26.22
C LYS A 253 -8.90 -5.16 27.50
N GLN A 254 -8.27 -4.35 28.35
CA GLN A 254 -7.83 -4.76 29.69
C GLN A 254 -9.02 -5.23 30.53
#